data_38c60b8bf2aef1dc606397b3bd01c8d6
#
_entry.id   38c60b8bf2aef1dc606397b3bd01c8d6
#
_cell.length_a   1.000
_cell.length_b   1.000
_cell.length_c   1.000
_cell.angle_alpha   90.00
_cell.angle_beta   90.00
_cell.angle_gamma   90.00
#
_symmetry.space_group_name_H-M   'P 1'
#
loop_
_entity.id
_entity.type
_entity.pdbx_description
1 polymer ?
#
loop_
_entity_poly.entity_id
_entity_poly.type
_entity_poly.pdbx_seq_one_letter_code
_entity_poly.pdbx_strand_id
1 'polypeptide(L)'
;MKNALAATLLLLTLLLVERPAQAEIAIISPADAEKLIEAADAHKKPIVLDTRGGYKDYFRGHLPMAHHLNFDTLRGTDHGVPVQYLPDNLTRELLIRAGVDRKRTHLLYATGDKLPNDEILSASMVAYVLEKFGVADIRIVDGGLPAWKQAKLPVTQEYFGNPPGTLPEKDNKGIAIAVDELLARKSQPGVVLVDARPHNEYLGDDDIWLRKGHIPGAISFHWARLMEQDNTHKFRPFQQVQADLEAAGLKSDKEIIVYCGTSREGSLLRFYLKHVAKYPNVRLYEGSWKEYASLKQHPAEKTENKAPQTKS
;
A
#
# COMPACT_ATOMS: atom_id res chain seq x y z
N MET A 1 -28.91 -14.14 71.84
CA MET A 1 -27.86 -13.35 71.22
C MET A 1 -27.47 -14.06 69.90
N LYS A 2 -28.01 -13.62 68.77
CA LYS A 2 -27.74 -14.21 67.47
C LYS A 2 -27.15 -13.08 66.54
N ASN A 3 -25.86 -13.18 66.23
CA ASN A 3 -25.18 -12.24 65.33
C ASN A 3 -25.47 -12.67 63.90
N ALA A 4 -26.12 -11.80 63.16
CA ALA A 4 -26.28 -11.95 61.74
C ALA A 4 -25.13 -11.15 61.01
N LEU A 5 -24.22 -11.88 60.35
CA LEU A 5 -23.26 -11.27 59.42
C LEU A 5 -23.96 -11.01 58.11
N ALA A 6 -24.06 -9.75 57.73
CA ALA A 6 -24.47 -9.34 56.39
C ALA A 6 -23.23 -9.32 55.47
N ALA A 7 -23.21 -10.22 54.50
CA ALA A 7 -22.20 -10.23 53.47
C ALA A 7 -22.63 -9.28 52.32
N THR A 8 -21.93 -8.17 52.18
CA THR A 8 -22.15 -7.21 51.10
C THR A 8 -21.37 -7.69 49.86
N LEU A 9 -22.10 -8.18 48.86
CA LEU A 9 -21.55 -8.59 47.57
C LEU A 9 -21.28 -7.33 46.72
N LEU A 10 -20.02 -6.96 46.57
CA LEU A 10 -19.61 -5.86 45.71
C LEU A 10 -19.56 -6.39 44.25
N LEU A 11 -20.58 -6.07 43.45
CA LEU A 11 -20.57 -6.32 42.03
C LEU A 11 -19.60 -5.32 41.35
N LEU A 12 -18.41 -5.78 41.02
CA LEU A 12 -17.48 -5.03 40.17
C LEU A 12 -17.98 -5.12 38.72
N THR A 13 -18.74 -4.14 38.27
CA THR A 13 -19.04 -3.96 36.81
C THR A 13 -17.76 -3.52 36.14
N LEU A 14 -17.09 -4.43 35.45
CA LEU A 14 -16.05 -4.09 34.48
C LEU A 14 -16.70 -3.28 33.34
N LEU A 15 -16.60 -1.97 33.40
CA LEU A 15 -16.82 -1.11 32.24
C LEU A 15 -15.71 -1.44 31.27
N LEU A 16 -16.04 -2.24 30.25
CA LEU A 16 -15.25 -2.33 29.02
C LEU A 16 -15.22 -0.93 28.38
N VAL A 17 -14.24 -0.15 28.75
CA VAL A 17 -13.93 1.07 28.02
C VAL A 17 -13.43 0.62 26.64
N GLU A 18 -14.33 0.63 25.64
CA GLU A 18 -13.92 0.50 24.25
C GLU A 18 -12.88 1.60 24.00
N ARG A 19 -11.63 1.21 23.88
CA ARG A 19 -10.59 2.14 23.43
C ARG A 19 -11.03 2.65 22.04
N PRO A 20 -11.06 3.96 21.81
CA PRO A 20 -11.30 4.46 20.45
C PRO A 20 -10.32 3.76 19.53
N ALA A 21 -10.80 3.25 18.40
CA ALA A 21 -9.97 2.61 17.40
C ALA A 21 -8.83 3.57 17.06
N GLN A 22 -7.62 3.19 17.42
CA GLN A 22 -6.44 4.03 17.17
C GLN A 22 -6.24 4.12 15.67
N ALA A 23 -6.02 5.34 15.16
CA ALA A 23 -5.69 5.55 13.76
C ALA A 23 -4.54 4.62 13.35
N GLU A 24 -4.74 3.83 12.31
CA GLU A 24 -3.80 2.79 11.90
C GLU A 24 -3.83 2.59 10.39
N ILE A 25 -2.67 2.33 9.81
CA ILE A 25 -2.58 1.85 8.43
C ILE A 25 -2.33 0.35 8.48
N ALA A 26 -3.32 -0.44 8.01
CA ALA A 26 -3.34 -1.88 8.19
C ALA A 26 -4.12 -2.63 7.10
N ILE A 27 -3.99 -3.95 7.14
CA ILE A 27 -4.82 -4.89 6.39
C ILE A 27 -5.88 -5.44 7.33
N ILE A 28 -7.13 -5.54 6.87
CA ILE A 28 -8.23 -6.07 7.66
C ILE A 28 -9.02 -7.12 6.90
N SER A 29 -9.67 -8.02 7.63
CA SER A 29 -10.54 -9.02 7.03
C SER A 29 -11.79 -8.41 6.39
N PRO A 30 -12.41 -9.06 5.39
CA PRO A 30 -13.72 -8.63 4.88
C PRO A 30 -14.78 -8.47 5.97
N ALA A 31 -14.82 -9.35 6.97
CA ALA A 31 -15.78 -9.29 8.07
C ALA A 31 -15.55 -8.06 8.98
N ASP A 32 -14.30 -7.65 9.21
CA ASP A 32 -14.03 -6.44 10.00
C ASP A 32 -14.30 -5.18 9.17
N ALA A 33 -14.09 -5.23 7.87
CA ALA A 33 -14.47 -4.15 6.97
C ALA A 33 -15.99 -3.94 6.90
N GLU A 34 -16.78 -5.02 6.87
CA GLU A 34 -18.24 -4.96 6.95
C GLU A 34 -18.72 -4.26 8.22
N LYS A 35 -18.16 -4.61 9.40
CA LYS A 35 -18.50 -3.96 10.68
C LYS A 35 -18.28 -2.44 10.63
N LEU A 36 -17.23 -1.98 9.94
CA LEU A 36 -16.99 -0.54 9.75
C LEU A 36 -18.06 0.10 8.88
N ILE A 37 -18.46 -0.56 7.80
CA ILE A 37 -19.50 -0.06 6.86
C ILE A 37 -20.87 -0.01 7.55
N GLU A 38 -21.18 -0.99 8.39
CA GLU A 38 -22.45 -1.12 9.10
C GLU A 38 -22.53 -0.29 10.38
N ALA A 39 -21.47 0.41 10.77
CA ALA A 39 -21.48 1.22 11.98
C ALA A 39 -22.70 2.14 12.03
N ALA A 40 -23.43 2.11 13.16
CA ALA A 40 -24.66 2.88 13.32
C ALA A 40 -24.44 4.39 13.31
N ASP A 41 -23.29 4.84 13.81
CA ASP A 41 -22.88 6.24 13.81
C ASP A 41 -22.32 6.63 12.43
N ALA A 42 -23.00 7.53 11.75
CA ALA A 42 -22.60 8.00 10.41
C ALA A 42 -21.17 8.62 10.39
N HIS A 43 -20.72 9.21 11.51
CA HIS A 43 -19.36 9.77 11.62
C HIS A 43 -18.28 8.71 11.77
N LYS A 44 -18.64 7.49 12.19
CA LYS A 44 -17.74 6.33 12.28
C LYS A 44 -17.67 5.51 11.01
N LYS A 45 -18.59 5.72 10.06
CA LYS A 45 -18.56 5.02 8.78
C LYS A 45 -17.31 5.40 7.98
N PRO A 46 -16.63 4.44 7.32
CA PRO A 46 -15.44 4.73 6.55
C PRO A 46 -15.76 5.50 5.27
N ILE A 47 -14.76 6.12 4.68
CA ILE A 47 -14.73 6.45 3.25
C ILE A 47 -14.29 5.19 2.53
N VAL A 48 -15.16 4.58 1.74
CA VAL A 48 -14.84 3.36 1.00
C VAL A 48 -14.37 3.74 -0.40
N LEU A 49 -13.18 3.28 -0.79
CA LEU A 49 -12.56 3.60 -2.08
C LEU A 49 -12.35 2.30 -2.88
N ASP A 50 -13.03 2.22 -4.01
CA ASP A 50 -12.78 1.22 -5.03
C ASP A 50 -11.63 1.69 -5.92
N THR A 51 -10.49 1.02 -5.82
CA THR A 51 -9.27 1.44 -6.49
C THR A 51 -9.02 0.72 -7.82
N ARG A 52 -9.97 -0.10 -8.28
CA ARG A 52 -9.85 -0.83 -9.54
C ARG A 52 -9.64 0.10 -10.74
N GLY A 53 -8.86 -0.35 -11.72
CA GLY A 53 -8.56 0.43 -12.92
C GLY A 53 -9.78 0.63 -13.82
N GLY A 54 -10.65 -0.37 -13.90
CA GLY A 54 -11.78 -0.39 -14.81
C GLY A 54 -13.07 0.22 -14.24
N TYR A 55 -13.51 1.40 -14.71
CA TYR A 55 -14.80 1.97 -14.30
C TYR A 55 -16.00 1.05 -14.60
N LYS A 56 -15.92 0.20 -15.64
CA LYS A 56 -16.96 -0.79 -15.95
C LYS A 56 -17.10 -1.85 -14.86
N ASP A 57 -16.00 -2.19 -14.20
CA ASP A 57 -16.02 -3.17 -13.11
C ASP A 57 -16.67 -2.58 -11.86
N TYR A 58 -16.48 -1.29 -11.61
CA TYR A 58 -17.24 -0.58 -10.60
C TYR A 58 -18.75 -0.61 -10.88
N PHE A 59 -19.19 -0.33 -12.11
CA PHE A 59 -20.61 -0.36 -12.50
C PHE A 59 -21.24 -1.76 -12.42
N ARG A 60 -20.43 -2.83 -12.59
CA ARG A 60 -20.93 -4.21 -12.44
C ARG A 60 -21.18 -4.61 -11.00
N GLY A 61 -20.58 -3.89 -10.05
CA GLY A 61 -20.77 -4.10 -8.63
C GLY A 61 -19.55 -3.73 -7.80
N HIS A 62 -19.82 -3.12 -6.67
CA HIS A 62 -18.84 -2.62 -5.72
C HIS A 62 -19.33 -2.81 -4.27
N LEU A 63 -18.44 -2.61 -3.28
CA LEU A 63 -18.82 -2.62 -1.88
C LEU A 63 -19.83 -1.49 -1.59
N PRO A 64 -20.73 -1.66 -0.62
CA PRO A 64 -21.60 -0.58 -0.17
C PRO A 64 -20.80 0.66 0.20
N MET A 65 -21.33 1.84 -0.12
CA MET A 65 -20.71 3.15 0.10
C MET A 65 -19.41 3.41 -0.71
N ALA A 66 -18.99 2.52 -1.59
CA ALA A 66 -17.75 2.70 -2.33
C ALA A 66 -17.82 3.84 -3.35
N HIS A 67 -16.74 4.61 -3.44
CA HIS A 67 -16.47 5.59 -4.49
C HIS A 67 -15.34 5.06 -5.36
N HIS A 68 -15.46 5.20 -6.67
CA HIS A 68 -14.40 4.80 -7.58
C HIS A 68 -13.28 5.85 -7.59
N LEU A 69 -12.09 5.46 -7.16
CA LEU A 69 -10.88 6.25 -7.22
C LEU A 69 -9.74 5.42 -7.83
N ASN A 70 -9.70 5.37 -9.16
CA ASN A 70 -8.59 4.76 -9.86
C ASN A 70 -7.32 5.57 -9.61
N PHE A 71 -6.25 4.90 -9.17
CA PHE A 71 -4.98 5.57 -8.86
C PHE A 71 -4.34 6.25 -10.08
N ASP A 72 -4.62 5.82 -11.32
CA ASP A 72 -4.12 6.47 -12.52
C ASP A 72 -4.68 7.89 -12.71
N THR A 73 -5.78 8.25 -12.04
CA THR A 73 -6.25 9.64 -11.98
C THR A 73 -5.33 10.57 -11.19
N LEU A 74 -4.44 10.01 -10.39
CA LEU A 74 -3.45 10.73 -9.57
C LEU A 74 -2.08 10.85 -10.26
N ARG A 75 -2.01 10.44 -11.54
CA ARG A 75 -0.78 10.43 -12.34
C ARG A 75 -1.02 11.04 -13.73
N GLY A 76 0.05 11.54 -14.32
CA GLY A 76 0.02 12.11 -15.67
C GLY A 76 1.38 12.10 -16.32
N THR A 77 1.51 12.78 -17.46
CA THR A 77 2.80 13.08 -18.07
C THR A 77 3.28 14.43 -17.57
N ASP A 78 4.49 14.46 -17.01
CA ASP A 78 5.13 15.68 -16.53
C ASP A 78 6.49 15.84 -17.21
N HIS A 79 6.74 17.02 -17.82
CA HIS A 79 7.95 17.34 -18.59
C HIS A 79 8.35 16.23 -19.59
N GLY A 80 7.36 15.60 -20.23
CA GLY A 80 7.56 14.53 -21.21
C GLY A 80 7.82 13.15 -20.60
N VAL A 81 7.91 13.02 -19.29
CA VAL A 81 8.05 11.74 -18.59
C VAL A 81 6.65 11.21 -18.23
N PRO A 82 6.26 10.02 -18.70
CA PRO A 82 4.92 9.49 -18.45
C PRO A 82 4.77 8.96 -17.02
N VAL A 83 3.52 8.80 -16.57
CA VAL A 83 3.13 8.13 -15.31
C VAL A 83 3.80 8.75 -14.07
N GLN A 84 3.99 10.07 -14.07
CA GLN A 84 4.43 10.82 -12.89
C GLN A 84 3.25 11.10 -11.97
N TYR A 85 3.50 11.20 -10.65
CA TYR A 85 2.48 11.75 -9.76
C TYR A 85 2.13 13.18 -10.18
N LEU A 86 0.86 13.53 -10.11
CA LEU A 86 0.43 14.90 -10.32
C LEU A 86 1.04 15.83 -9.25
N PRO A 87 1.21 17.12 -9.54
CA PRO A 87 1.59 18.12 -8.55
C PRO A 87 0.71 18.03 -7.29
N ASP A 88 1.33 18.24 -6.12
CA ASP A 88 0.66 18.04 -4.82
C ASP A 88 -0.63 18.86 -4.66
N ASN A 89 -0.70 20.06 -5.22
CA ASN A 89 -1.91 20.88 -5.20
C ASN A 89 -3.07 20.25 -5.99
N LEU A 90 -2.80 19.69 -7.17
CA LEU A 90 -3.82 19.02 -7.98
C LEU A 90 -4.25 17.70 -7.34
N THR A 91 -3.30 16.91 -6.84
CA THR A 91 -3.59 15.68 -6.11
C THR A 91 -4.48 15.95 -4.91
N ARG A 92 -4.16 16.98 -4.12
CA ARG A 92 -4.96 17.40 -2.96
C ARG A 92 -6.41 17.73 -3.33
N GLU A 93 -6.58 18.54 -4.38
CA GLU A 93 -7.92 18.91 -4.86
C GLU A 93 -8.73 17.68 -5.30
N LEU A 94 -8.12 16.76 -6.05
CA LEU A 94 -8.77 15.52 -6.47
C LEU A 94 -9.20 14.66 -5.29
N LEU A 95 -8.33 14.52 -4.27
CA LEU A 95 -8.63 13.75 -3.07
C LEU A 95 -9.78 14.39 -2.26
N ILE A 96 -9.77 15.72 -2.07
CA ILE A 96 -10.84 16.46 -1.39
C ILE A 96 -12.17 16.24 -2.11
N ARG A 97 -12.19 16.35 -3.44
CA ARG A 97 -13.39 16.11 -4.25
C ARG A 97 -13.89 14.67 -4.20
N ALA A 98 -12.98 13.70 -4.04
CA ALA A 98 -13.32 12.29 -3.80
C ALA A 98 -13.84 12.03 -2.38
N GLY A 99 -13.95 13.06 -1.52
CA GLY A 99 -14.44 12.93 -0.16
C GLY A 99 -13.40 12.46 0.85
N VAL A 100 -12.11 12.44 0.48
CA VAL A 100 -11.03 12.04 1.40
C VAL A 100 -10.91 13.03 2.55
N ASP A 101 -11.05 12.53 3.79
CA ASP A 101 -11.00 13.33 5.01
C ASP A 101 -10.03 12.71 6.03
N ARG A 102 -9.03 13.48 6.47
CA ARG A 102 -7.98 13.00 7.39
C ARG A 102 -8.50 12.47 8.73
N LYS A 103 -9.71 12.84 9.13
CA LYS A 103 -10.32 12.45 10.41
C LYS A 103 -11.13 11.15 10.32
N ARG A 104 -11.28 10.60 9.13
CA ARG A 104 -12.09 9.40 8.89
C ARG A 104 -11.21 8.21 8.53
N THR A 105 -11.71 7.01 8.85
CA THR A 105 -11.15 5.76 8.33
C THR A 105 -11.36 5.67 6.83
N HIS A 106 -10.34 5.27 6.08
CA HIS A 106 -10.42 4.99 4.65
C HIS A 106 -10.29 3.49 4.43
N LEU A 107 -11.31 2.90 3.81
CA LEU A 107 -11.35 1.49 3.46
C LEU A 107 -11.10 1.33 1.97
N LEU A 108 -10.00 0.68 1.60
CA LEU A 108 -9.56 0.50 0.24
C LEU A 108 -9.65 -0.96 -0.17
N TYR A 109 -10.03 -1.20 -1.42
CA TYR A 109 -9.98 -2.53 -2.01
C TYR A 109 -9.80 -2.44 -3.53
N ALA A 110 -9.32 -3.54 -4.10
CA ALA A 110 -9.27 -3.78 -5.54
C ALA A 110 -9.76 -5.19 -5.87
N THR A 111 -9.52 -5.67 -7.06
CA THR A 111 -9.76 -7.05 -7.45
C THR A 111 -8.51 -7.88 -7.17
N GLY A 112 -8.70 -9.11 -6.70
CA GLY A 112 -7.63 -10.09 -6.60
C GLY A 112 -7.66 -10.97 -7.84
N ASP A 113 -6.51 -11.09 -8.49
CA ASP A 113 -6.30 -11.93 -9.66
C ASP A 113 -5.24 -13.01 -9.38
N LYS A 114 -5.08 -13.93 -10.32
CA LYS A 114 -3.94 -14.84 -10.33
C LYS A 114 -2.70 -14.13 -10.85
N LEU A 115 -1.53 -14.46 -10.32
CA LEU A 115 -0.27 -13.99 -10.90
C LEU A 115 -0.22 -14.28 -12.41
N PRO A 116 0.28 -13.37 -13.23
CA PRO A 116 1.05 -12.18 -12.87
C PRO A 116 0.23 -10.90 -12.70
N ASN A 117 -1.08 -10.96 -12.61
CA ASN A 117 -1.92 -9.77 -12.47
C ASN A 117 -1.69 -9.06 -11.11
N ASP A 118 -1.87 -7.76 -11.08
CA ASP A 118 -1.28 -6.88 -10.08
C ASP A 118 -2.24 -5.84 -9.49
N GLU A 119 -3.53 -6.10 -9.45
CA GLU A 119 -4.54 -5.11 -9.03
C GLU A 119 -4.42 -4.63 -7.58
N ILE A 120 -3.82 -5.40 -6.67
CA ILE A 120 -3.48 -4.94 -5.31
C ILE A 120 -2.62 -3.68 -5.35
N LEU A 121 -1.81 -3.50 -6.38
CA LEU A 121 -0.92 -2.36 -6.53
C LEU A 121 -1.70 -1.05 -6.61
N SER A 122 -2.93 -1.07 -7.14
CA SER A 122 -3.82 0.08 -7.16
C SER A 122 -4.19 0.53 -5.74
N ALA A 123 -4.61 -0.41 -4.88
CA ALA A 123 -4.96 -0.10 -3.50
C ALA A 123 -3.76 0.42 -2.69
N SER A 124 -2.58 -0.20 -2.86
CA SER A 124 -1.37 0.22 -2.15
C SER A 124 -0.86 1.59 -2.61
N MET A 125 -1.01 1.94 -3.89
CA MET A 125 -0.68 3.28 -4.39
C MET A 125 -1.61 4.35 -3.85
N VAL A 126 -2.94 4.09 -3.84
CA VAL A 126 -3.88 5.01 -3.22
C VAL A 126 -3.58 5.17 -1.73
N ALA A 127 -3.30 4.07 -1.00
CA ALA A 127 -2.90 4.12 0.41
C ALA A 127 -1.65 4.97 0.62
N TYR A 128 -0.63 4.82 -0.22
CA TYR A 128 0.57 5.64 -0.18
C TYR A 128 0.27 7.14 -0.36
N VAL A 129 -0.55 7.49 -1.37
CA VAL A 129 -0.92 8.89 -1.61
C VAL A 129 -1.74 9.44 -0.45
N LEU A 130 -2.71 8.70 0.09
CA LEU A 130 -3.46 9.13 1.27
C LEU A 130 -2.55 9.39 2.48
N GLU A 131 -1.60 8.50 2.77
CA GLU A 131 -0.61 8.68 3.84
C GLU A 131 0.27 9.90 3.60
N LYS A 132 0.73 10.13 2.35
CA LYS A 132 1.49 11.32 1.97
C LYS A 132 0.72 12.60 2.27
N PHE A 133 -0.59 12.60 2.03
CA PHE A 133 -1.47 13.75 2.30
C PHE A 133 -2.06 13.76 3.73
N GLY A 134 -1.49 12.99 4.66
CA GLY A 134 -1.74 13.10 6.09
C GLY A 134 -2.96 12.33 6.60
N VAL A 135 -3.47 11.37 5.83
CA VAL A 135 -4.47 10.42 6.31
C VAL A 135 -3.76 9.37 7.17
N ALA A 136 -4.22 9.19 8.39
CA ALA A 136 -3.59 8.30 9.37
C ALA A 136 -4.34 6.98 9.61
N ASP A 137 -5.60 6.86 9.16
CA ASP A 137 -6.39 5.64 9.31
C ASP A 137 -6.80 5.12 7.93
N ILE A 138 -6.05 4.12 7.45
CA ILE A 138 -6.21 3.50 6.14
C ILE A 138 -6.26 1.99 6.32
N ARG A 139 -7.31 1.35 5.82
CA ARG A 139 -7.51 -0.08 5.90
C ARG A 139 -7.62 -0.66 4.48
N ILE A 140 -6.80 -1.65 4.17
CA ILE A 140 -6.92 -2.41 2.92
C ILE A 140 -7.64 -3.72 3.23
N VAL A 141 -8.70 -4.03 2.47
CA VAL A 141 -9.45 -5.28 2.62
C VAL A 141 -8.61 -6.42 2.06
N ASP A 142 -8.20 -7.36 2.92
CA ASP A 142 -7.40 -8.52 2.50
C ASP A 142 -8.18 -9.42 1.54
N GLY A 143 -7.55 -9.80 0.44
CA GLY A 143 -8.18 -10.58 -0.62
C GLY A 143 -9.14 -9.80 -1.52
N GLY A 144 -9.36 -8.50 -1.28
CA GLY A 144 -10.14 -7.61 -2.11
C GLY A 144 -11.59 -8.05 -2.35
N LEU A 145 -12.17 -7.64 -3.49
CA LEU A 145 -13.55 -7.98 -3.88
C LEU A 145 -13.81 -9.50 -3.98
N PRO A 146 -12.90 -10.35 -4.43
CA PRO A 146 -13.11 -11.80 -4.41
C PRO A 146 -13.30 -12.37 -3.01
N ALA A 147 -12.48 -11.96 -2.03
CA ALA A 147 -12.63 -12.42 -0.65
C ALA A 147 -13.92 -11.88 0.00
N TRP A 148 -14.30 -10.63 -0.32
CA TRP A 148 -15.58 -10.05 0.08
C TRP A 148 -16.78 -10.89 -0.40
N LYS A 149 -16.79 -11.25 -1.69
CA LYS A 149 -17.84 -12.11 -2.28
C LYS A 149 -17.81 -13.52 -1.70
N GLN A 150 -16.63 -14.09 -1.47
CA GLN A 150 -16.48 -15.41 -0.84
C GLN A 150 -17.06 -15.43 0.58
N ALA A 151 -16.95 -14.34 1.31
CA ALA A 151 -17.57 -14.16 2.62
C ALA A 151 -19.10 -13.91 2.52
N LYS A 152 -19.68 -13.90 1.31
CA LYS A 152 -21.11 -13.65 1.04
C LYS A 152 -21.61 -12.29 1.50
N LEU A 153 -20.73 -11.29 1.52
CA LEU A 153 -21.03 -9.94 1.92
C LEU A 153 -21.70 -9.15 0.77
N PRO A 154 -22.49 -8.09 1.07
CA PRO A 154 -23.31 -7.40 0.09
C PRO A 154 -22.48 -6.66 -0.96
N VAL A 155 -22.94 -6.69 -2.20
CA VAL A 155 -22.43 -5.92 -3.34
C VAL A 155 -23.57 -5.10 -3.90
N THR A 156 -23.30 -3.87 -4.33
CA THR A 156 -24.30 -2.94 -4.86
C THR A 156 -23.83 -2.30 -6.17
N GLN A 157 -24.77 -1.63 -6.85
CA GLN A 157 -24.52 -0.74 -8.01
C GLN A 157 -24.97 0.70 -7.71
N GLU A 158 -25.38 0.97 -6.48
CA GLU A 158 -25.87 2.29 -6.07
C GLU A 158 -24.71 3.28 -5.88
N TYR A 159 -24.91 4.52 -6.35
CA TYR A 159 -23.92 5.58 -6.15
C TYR A 159 -24.16 6.27 -4.81
N PHE A 160 -23.07 6.49 -4.08
CA PHE A 160 -23.10 7.18 -2.80
C PHE A 160 -22.42 8.54 -2.94
N GLY A 161 -23.09 9.59 -2.48
CA GLY A 161 -22.52 10.93 -2.43
C GLY A 161 -21.76 11.14 -1.12
N ASN A 162 -20.51 11.61 -1.21
CA ASN A 162 -19.79 12.15 -0.07
C ASN A 162 -19.65 13.68 -0.22
N PRO A 163 -19.76 14.44 0.86
CA PRO A 163 -19.33 15.83 0.83
C PRO A 163 -17.83 15.90 0.53
N PRO A 164 -17.34 17.04 0.03
CA PRO A 164 -15.90 17.26 -0.09
C PRO A 164 -15.19 17.00 1.25
N GLY A 165 -14.05 16.35 1.17
CA GLY A 165 -13.25 16.02 2.35
C GLY A 165 -12.40 17.18 2.88
N THR A 166 -11.54 16.86 3.85
CA THR A 166 -10.62 17.85 4.45
C THR A 166 -9.26 17.23 4.64
N LEU A 167 -8.24 17.82 4.02
CA LEU A 167 -6.84 17.40 4.13
C LEU A 167 -5.98 18.52 4.75
N PRO A 168 -4.87 18.18 5.43
CA PRO A 168 -3.95 19.18 5.95
C PRO A 168 -3.25 19.91 4.79
N GLU A 169 -2.83 21.15 5.04
CA GLU A 169 -2.07 21.93 4.05
C GLU A 169 -0.67 21.36 3.78
N LYS A 170 -0.07 20.76 4.82
CA LYS A 170 1.28 20.17 4.74
C LYS A 170 1.21 18.67 4.55
N ASP A 171 2.03 18.18 3.64
CA ASP A 171 2.18 16.79 3.31
C ASP A 171 3.24 16.09 4.17
N ASN A 172 3.10 14.77 4.34
CA ASN A 172 4.13 13.94 4.97
C ASN A 172 5.24 13.62 3.96
N LYS A 173 6.13 14.58 3.70
CA LYS A 173 7.24 14.41 2.75
C LYS A 173 8.29 13.39 3.20
N GLY A 174 8.32 13.01 4.47
CA GLY A 174 9.30 12.06 5.01
C GLY A 174 9.16 10.62 4.49
N ILE A 175 8.06 10.29 3.81
CA ILE A 175 7.82 8.96 3.24
C ILE A 175 8.30 8.80 1.80
N ALA A 176 8.58 9.91 1.13
CA ALA A 176 9.12 9.96 -0.22
C ALA A 176 10.61 10.31 -0.21
N ILE A 177 11.31 9.97 -1.30
CA ILE A 177 12.68 10.42 -1.56
C ILE A 177 12.81 10.82 -3.03
N ALA A 178 13.40 11.97 -3.29
CA ALA A 178 13.72 12.45 -4.63
C ALA A 178 15.06 11.88 -5.12
N VAL A 179 15.33 11.97 -6.42
CA VAL A 179 16.52 11.38 -7.04
C VAL A 179 17.84 11.91 -6.46
N ASP A 180 17.95 13.22 -6.20
CA ASP A 180 19.18 13.80 -5.67
C ASP A 180 19.49 13.27 -4.26
N GLU A 181 18.47 13.17 -3.40
CA GLU A 181 18.63 12.58 -2.08
C GLU A 181 18.92 11.08 -2.15
N LEU A 182 18.26 10.34 -3.06
CA LEU A 182 18.56 8.94 -3.30
C LEU A 182 20.03 8.73 -3.65
N LEU A 183 20.58 9.51 -4.59
CA LEU A 183 21.97 9.42 -5.02
C LEU A 183 22.96 9.70 -3.88
N ALA A 184 22.62 10.65 -3.00
CA ALA A 184 23.43 10.95 -1.83
C ALA A 184 23.39 9.87 -0.75
N ARG A 185 22.27 9.13 -0.65
CA ARG A 185 22.02 8.18 0.46
C ARG A 185 22.25 6.73 0.11
N LYS A 186 21.99 6.29 -1.12
CA LYS A 186 21.97 4.86 -1.51
C LYS A 186 23.21 4.04 -1.17
N SER A 187 24.37 4.70 -1.01
CA SER A 187 25.63 4.05 -0.66
C SER A 187 26.07 4.29 0.79
N GLN A 188 25.22 4.91 1.61
CA GLN A 188 25.56 5.17 3.00
C GLN A 188 25.44 3.90 3.85
N PRO A 189 26.30 3.71 4.87
CA PRO A 189 26.16 2.62 5.82
C PRO A 189 24.77 2.61 6.45
N GLY A 190 24.14 1.44 6.54
CA GLY A 190 22.81 1.29 7.14
C GLY A 190 21.64 1.60 6.21
N VAL A 191 21.88 1.96 4.94
CA VAL A 191 20.86 2.13 3.91
C VAL A 191 20.82 0.91 3.00
N VAL A 192 19.62 0.41 2.70
CA VAL A 192 19.36 -0.66 1.73
C VAL A 192 18.44 -0.13 0.66
N LEU A 193 18.89 -0.16 -0.60
CA LEU A 193 18.09 0.14 -1.76
C LEU A 193 17.49 -1.17 -2.31
N VAL A 194 16.17 -1.22 -2.53
CA VAL A 194 15.49 -2.42 -3.01
C VAL A 194 14.63 -2.15 -4.25
N ASP A 195 14.80 -2.99 -5.26
CA ASP A 195 14.02 -3.02 -6.48
C ASP A 195 12.88 -4.04 -6.34
N ALA A 196 11.64 -3.56 -6.42
CA ALA A 196 10.44 -4.37 -6.27
C ALA A 196 9.91 -4.94 -7.60
N ARG A 197 10.56 -4.63 -8.73
CA ARG A 197 10.16 -5.10 -10.06
C ARG A 197 10.33 -6.62 -10.22
N PRO A 198 9.70 -7.21 -11.26
CA PRO A 198 10.01 -8.56 -11.71
C PRO A 198 11.53 -8.78 -11.87
N HIS A 199 11.99 -9.97 -11.50
CA HIS A 199 13.43 -10.25 -11.45
C HIS A 199 14.15 -10.16 -12.81
N ASN A 200 13.47 -10.50 -13.91
CA ASN A 200 13.97 -10.32 -15.28
C ASN A 200 14.23 -8.85 -15.64
N GLU A 201 13.39 -7.92 -15.15
CA GLU A 201 13.61 -6.49 -15.34
C GLU A 201 14.83 -5.99 -14.55
N TYR A 202 15.00 -6.46 -13.30
CA TYR A 202 16.16 -6.16 -12.47
C TYR A 202 17.46 -6.66 -13.12
N LEU A 203 17.48 -7.87 -13.66
CA LEU A 203 18.65 -8.43 -14.36
C LEU A 203 18.98 -7.67 -15.65
N GLY A 204 17.99 -7.01 -16.26
CA GLY A 204 18.13 -6.35 -17.53
C GLY A 204 17.89 -7.27 -18.73
N ASP A 205 17.17 -8.36 -18.51
CA ASP A 205 16.75 -9.31 -19.55
C ASP A 205 15.51 -8.81 -20.32
N ASP A 206 14.73 -7.92 -19.70
CA ASP A 206 13.55 -7.28 -20.31
C ASP A 206 13.93 -6.00 -21.04
N ASP A 207 13.19 -5.63 -22.09
CA ASP A 207 13.43 -4.45 -22.92
C ASP A 207 12.33 -3.37 -22.85
N ILE A 208 11.41 -3.51 -21.88
CA ILE A 208 10.32 -2.54 -21.66
C ILE A 208 10.83 -1.13 -21.30
N TRP A 209 12.02 -1.02 -20.69
CA TRP A 209 12.54 0.23 -20.16
C TRP A 209 13.54 0.92 -21.12
N LEU A 210 13.64 2.25 -21.00
CA LEU A 210 14.61 3.05 -21.74
C LEU A 210 16.06 2.55 -21.59
N ARG A 211 16.42 2.03 -20.41
CA ARG A 211 17.67 1.34 -20.14
C ARG A 211 17.38 0.02 -19.40
N LYS A 212 18.20 -0.99 -19.68
CA LYS A 212 18.12 -2.30 -19.04
C LYS A 212 18.91 -2.33 -17.74
N GLY A 213 18.45 -3.14 -16.76
CA GLY A 213 19.11 -3.36 -15.49
C GLY A 213 18.46 -2.60 -14.33
N HIS A 214 19.26 -2.24 -13.33
CA HIS A 214 18.82 -1.67 -12.07
C HIS A 214 19.75 -0.56 -11.56
N ILE A 215 19.33 0.15 -10.52
CA ILE A 215 20.16 1.17 -9.84
C ILE A 215 21.31 0.47 -9.12
N PRO A 216 22.59 0.90 -9.32
CA PRO A 216 23.74 0.27 -8.70
C PRO A 216 23.62 0.14 -7.18
N GLY A 217 23.90 -1.08 -6.70
CA GLY A 217 23.81 -1.44 -5.29
C GLY A 217 22.42 -1.81 -4.80
N ALA A 218 21.40 -1.79 -5.66
CA ALA A 218 20.07 -2.26 -5.29
C ALA A 218 20.03 -3.80 -5.16
N ILE A 219 19.24 -4.28 -4.21
CA ILE A 219 18.89 -5.70 -4.12
C ILE A 219 17.53 -5.94 -4.80
N SER A 220 17.30 -7.15 -5.30
CA SER A 220 16.03 -7.54 -5.91
C SER A 220 15.10 -8.18 -4.89
N PHE A 221 13.90 -7.64 -4.76
CA PHE A 221 12.81 -8.29 -4.01
C PHE A 221 11.48 -8.09 -4.74
N HIS A 222 11.14 -9.03 -5.60
CA HIS A 222 9.92 -8.96 -6.40
C HIS A 222 8.67 -8.89 -5.50
N TRP A 223 7.82 -7.89 -5.74
CA TRP A 223 6.61 -7.61 -4.95
C TRP A 223 5.68 -8.83 -4.78
N ALA A 224 5.59 -9.69 -5.82
CA ALA A 224 4.71 -10.86 -5.81
C ALA A 224 5.06 -11.88 -4.71
N ARG A 225 6.28 -11.83 -4.16
CA ARG A 225 6.68 -12.64 -3.00
C ARG A 225 5.90 -12.32 -1.73
N LEU A 226 5.20 -11.20 -1.69
CA LEU A 226 4.32 -10.83 -0.59
C LEU A 226 2.95 -11.52 -0.66
N MET A 227 2.52 -11.97 -1.86
CA MET A 227 1.14 -12.30 -2.16
C MET A 227 0.92 -13.80 -2.35
N GLU A 228 -0.33 -14.26 -2.15
CA GLU A 228 -0.74 -15.60 -2.55
C GLU A 228 -0.84 -15.71 -4.07
N GLN A 229 -0.58 -16.91 -4.61
CA GLN A 229 -0.55 -17.11 -6.07
C GLN A 229 -1.94 -17.04 -6.72
N ASP A 230 -2.96 -17.48 -6.00
CA ASP A 230 -4.34 -17.55 -6.49
C ASP A 230 -5.14 -16.27 -6.29
N ASN A 231 -4.66 -15.40 -5.40
CA ASN A 231 -5.24 -14.10 -5.15
C ASN A 231 -4.13 -13.10 -4.80
N THR A 232 -3.72 -12.31 -5.79
CA THR A 232 -2.65 -11.31 -5.63
C THR A 232 -3.07 -10.08 -4.82
N HIS A 233 -4.28 -10.05 -4.27
CA HIS A 233 -4.71 -9.10 -3.26
C HIS A 233 -4.63 -9.66 -1.83
N LYS A 234 -4.31 -10.95 -1.69
CA LYS A 234 -4.20 -11.62 -0.41
C LYS A 234 -2.75 -11.85 -0.03
N PHE A 235 -2.37 -11.40 1.16
CA PHE A 235 -1.01 -11.54 1.64
C PHE A 235 -0.71 -12.98 2.10
N ARG A 236 0.50 -13.43 1.83
CA ARG A 236 1.03 -14.69 2.38
C ARG A 236 1.16 -14.58 3.92
N PRO A 237 1.17 -15.71 4.65
CA PRO A 237 1.39 -15.73 6.08
C PRO A 237 2.64 -14.93 6.49
N PHE A 238 2.48 -14.07 7.51
CA PHE A 238 3.52 -13.12 7.93
C PHE A 238 4.89 -13.79 8.15
N GLN A 239 4.94 -14.95 8.81
CA GLN A 239 6.18 -15.66 9.11
C GLN A 239 6.94 -16.09 7.85
N GLN A 240 6.23 -16.47 6.79
CA GLN A 240 6.84 -16.86 5.52
C GLN A 240 7.45 -15.65 4.81
N VAL A 241 6.71 -14.54 4.77
CA VAL A 241 7.20 -13.30 4.16
C VAL A 241 8.37 -12.72 4.96
N GLN A 242 8.30 -12.76 6.29
CA GLN A 242 9.39 -12.32 7.16
C GLN A 242 10.69 -13.08 6.89
N ALA A 243 10.63 -14.40 6.75
CA ALA A 243 11.78 -15.22 6.39
C ALA A 243 12.36 -14.82 5.02
N ASP A 244 11.52 -14.54 4.03
CA ASP A 244 11.95 -14.08 2.71
C ASP A 244 12.61 -12.70 2.75
N LEU A 245 12.10 -11.77 3.57
CA LEU A 245 12.68 -10.44 3.76
C LEU A 245 14.08 -10.53 4.40
N GLU A 246 14.20 -11.33 5.45
CA GLU A 246 15.48 -11.55 6.15
C GLU A 246 16.53 -12.20 5.24
N ALA A 247 16.13 -13.21 4.47
CA ALA A 247 17.00 -13.88 3.49
C ALA A 247 17.46 -12.91 2.39
N ALA A 248 16.65 -11.92 2.03
CA ALA A 248 17.01 -10.87 1.07
C ALA A 248 17.87 -9.75 1.70
N GLY A 249 18.13 -9.77 3.01
CA GLY A 249 18.88 -8.72 3.70
C GLY A 249 18.07 -7.49 4.08
N LEU A 250 16.73 -7.52 3.92
CA LEU A 250 15.82 -6.47 4.36
C LEU A 250 15.59 -6.61 5.87
N LYS A 251 16.27 -5.76 6.66
CA LYS A 251 16.25 -5.80 8.13
C LYS A 251 15.67 -4.51 8.70
N SER A 252 14.97 -4.61 9.82
CA SER A 252 14.26 -3.48 10.44
C SER A 252 15.18 -2.41 11.06
N ASP A 253 16.46 -2.73 11.30
CA ASP A 253 17.47 -1.81 11.80
C ASP A 253 18.08 -0.89 10.71
N LYS A 254 17.67 -1.08 9.44
CA LYS A 254 18.15 -0.33 8.29
C LYS A 254 17.12 0.72 7.84
N GLU A 255 17.63 1.76 7.16
CA GLU A 255 16.77 2.57 6.30
C GLU A 255 16.57 1.83 4.99
N ILE A 256 15.31 1.56 4.63
CA ILE A 256 14.97 0.89 3.39
C ILE A 256 14.43 1.92 2.41
N ILE A 257 15.08 2.05 1.25
CA ILE A 257 14.59 2.85 0.14
C ILE A 257 14.06 1.89 -0.92
N VAL A 258 12.76 1.96 -1.17
CA VAL A 258 12.07 1.10 -2.14
C VAL A 258 11.90 1.85 -3.45
N TYR A 259 12.11 1.17 -4.57
CA TYR A 259 11.70 1.63 -5.89
C TYR A 259 11.19 0.47 -6.75
N CYS A 260 10.62 0.78 -7.89
CA CYS A 260 10.23 -0.20 -8.90
C CYS A 260 10.30 0.40 -10.32
N GLY A 261 9.39 0.05 -11.22
CA GLY A 261 9.27 0.67 -12.53
C GLY A 261 8.66 2.07 -12.50
N THR A 262 7.48 2.19 -11.88
CA THR A 262 6.62 3.39 -11.89
C THR A 262 5.97 3.67 -10.54
N SER A 263 6.58 3.33 -9.43
CA SER A 263 6.10 3.44 -8.04
C SER A 263 4.95 2.48 -7.66
N ARG A 264 4.43 1.63 -8.55
CA ARG A 264 3.32 0.72 -8.26
C ARG A 264 3.73 -0.38 -7.29
N GLU A 265 4.63 -1.26 -7.72
CA GLU A 265 5.15 -2.40 -6.93
C GLU A 265 5.89 -1.90 -5.69
N GLY A 266 6.60 -0.77 -5.83
CA GLY A 266 7.31 -0.12 -4.73
C GLY A 266 6.38 0.36 -3.61
N SER A 267 5.19 0.87 -3.96
CA SER A 267 4.17 1.27 -2.96
C SER A 267 3.69 0.09 -2.14
N LEU A 268 3.48 -1.08 -2.75
CA LEU A 268 3.07 -2.29 -2.05
C LEU A 268 4.17 -2.81 -1.12
N LEU A 269 5.41 -2.91 -1.62
CA LEU A 269 6.53 -3.36 -0.78
C LEU A 269 6.77 -2.39 0.38
N ARG A 270 6.71 -1.07 0.13
CA ARG A 270 6.80 -0.06 1.19
C ARG A 270 5.65 -0.22 2.21
N PHE A 271 4.41 -0.38 1.73
CA PHE A 271 3.25 -0.60 2.60
C PHE A 271 3.48 -1.81 3.50
N TYR A 272 3.91 -2.93 2.95
CA TYR A 272 4.15 -4.15 3.71
C TYR A 272 5.26 -3.95 4.75
N LEU A 273 6.41 -3.44 4.35
CA LEU A 273 7.54 -3.21 5.25
C LEU A 273 7.17 -2.27 6.40
N LYS A 274 6.51 -1.15 6.08
CA LYS A 274 6.18 -0.11 7.07
C LYS A 274 5.03 -0.49 7.98
N HIS A 275 3.94 -1.00 7.40
CA HIS A 275 2.66 -1.12 8.12
C HIS A 275 2.36 -2.57 8.58
N VAL A 276 2.87 -3.59 7.89
CA VAL A 276 2.70 -4.99 8.27
C VAL A 276 3.91 -5.47 9.06
N ALA A 277 5.12 -5.36 8.50
CA ALA A 277 6.35 -5.77 9.16
C ALA A 277 6.88 -4.77 10.20
N LYS A 278 6.25 -3.56 10.29
CA LYS A 278 6.56 -2.50 11.29
C LYS A 278 8.01 -1.98 11.24
N TYR A 279 8.61 -1.94 10.06
CA TYR A 279 9.94 -1.36 9.89
C TYR A 279 9.89 0.16 10.11
N PRO A 280 10.76 0.74 10.94
CA PRO A 280 10.64 2.16 11.30
C PRO A 280 10.97 3.13 10.16
N ASN A 281 11.93 2.79 9.29
CA ASN A 281 12.49 3.69 8.30
C ASN A 281 12.35 3.11 6.89
N VAL A 282 11.20 3.35 6.24
CA VAL A 282 10.91 2.90 4.88
C VAL A 282 10.41 4.06 4.03
N ARG A 283 11.13 4.34 2.95
CA ARG A 283 10.81 5.43 2.02
C ARG A 283 10.61 4.91 0.61
N LEU A 284 9.83 5.65 -0.20
CA LEU A 284 9.60 5.34 -1.61
C LEU A 284 10.32 6.35 -2.50
N TYR A 285 11.13 5.86 -3.43
CA TYR A 285 11.62 6.67 -4.53
C TYR A 285 10.52 6.77 -5.60
N GLU A 286 9.79 7.89 -5.61
CA GLU A 286 8.61 8.10 -6.45
C GLU A 286 8.95 8.09 -7.96
N GLY A 287 10.09 8.64 -8.36
CA GLY A 287 10.55 8.63 -9.75
C GLY A 287 10.79 7.22 -10.29
N SER A 288 11.25 6.31 -9.42
CA SER A 288 11.50 4.91 -9.74
C SER A 288 12.44 4.71 -10.94
N TRP A 289 12.46 3.49 -11.51
CA TRP A 289 13.35 3.17 -12.62
C TRP A 289 13.10 4.03 -13.87
N LYS A 290 11.85 4.38 -14.18
CA LYS A 290 11.51 5.21 -15.35
C LYS A 290 12.22 6.57 -15.34
N GLU A 291 12.29 7.22 -14.18
CA GLU A 291 13.01 8.49 -14.01
C GLU A 291 14.52 8.22 -14.02
N TYR A 292 15.00 7.30 -13.18
CA TYR A 292 16.43 6.99 -13.10
C TYR A 292 17.01 6.56 -14.46
N ALA A 293 16.27 5.78 -15.23
CA ALA A 293 16.68 5.34 -16.56
C ALA A 293 16.81 6.50 -17.57
N SER A 294 16.12 7.61 -17.37
CA SER A 294 16.26 8.81 -18.22
C SER A 294 17.54 9.61 -17.91
N LEU A 295 18.08 9.47 -16.71
CA LEU A 295 19.29 10.17 -16.25
C LEU A 295 20.55 9.45 -16.73
N LYS A 296 20.89 9.65 -18.00
CA LYS A 296 21.99 8.93 -18.71
C LYS A 296 23.36 9.09 -18.05
N GLN A 297 23.58 10.16 -17.29
CA GLN A 297 24.81 10.44 -16.54
C GLN A 297 25.03 9.51 -15.34
N HIS A 298 23.99 8.81 -14.88
CA HIS A 298 24.10 7.86 -13.77
C HIS A 298 24.21 6.42 -14.29
N PRO A 299 25.07 5.58 -13.68
CA PRO A 299 25.28 4.21 -14.13
C PRO A 299 24.03 3.35 -13.89
N ALA A 300 23.84 2.34 -14.74
CA ALA A 300 22.92 1.24 -14.53
C ALA A 300 23.71 -0.07 -14.45
N GLU A 301 23.34 -0.96 -13.54
CA GLU A 301 23.92 -2.29 -13.43
C GLU A 301 23.05 -3.33 -14.11
N LYS A 302 23.70 -4.33 -14.71
CA LYS A 302 23.08 -5.59 -15.14
C LYS A 302 23.73 -6.72 -14.36
N THR A 303 22.94 -7.64 -13.90
CA THR A 303 23.44 -8.85 -13.28
C THR A 303 23.32 -9.99 -14.27
N GLU A 304 24.45 -10.57 -14.71
CA GLU A 304 24.41 -11.74 -15.55
C GLU A 304 23.76 -12.90 -14.80
N ASN A 305 22.78 -13.52 -15.42
CA ASN A 305 22.15 -14.74 -14.92
C ASN A 305 23.20 -15.86 -15.06
N LYS A 306 24.06 -16.05 -14.06
CA LYS A 306 24.94 -17.23 -14.02
C LYS A 306 24.02 -18.44 -13.80
N ALA A 307 23.62 -19.07 -14.90
CA ALA A 307 23.01 -20.40 -14.82
C ALA A 307 23.88 -21.28 -13.91
N PRO A 308 23.31 -22.08 -12.99
CA PRO A 308 24.09 -22.99 -12.19
C PRO A 308 24.93 -23.85 -13.14
N GLN A 309 26.26 -23.74 -13.03
CA GLN A 309 27.14 -24.64 -13.77
C GLN A 309 26.84 -26.05 -13.28
N THR A 310 26.09 -26.80 -14.07
CA THR A 310 26.01 -28.24 -13.91
C THR A 310 27.45 -28.77 -14.07
N LYS A 311 28.09 -29.09 -12.96
CA LYS A 311 29.34 -29.84 -12.99
C LYS A 311 29.05 -31.17 -13.69
N SER A 312 29.58 -31.31 -14.88
CA SER A 312 29.69 -32.58 -15.62
C SER A 312 30.49 -33.60 -14.85
#